data_cb60a4d596118765d95acdb8c79635b0
#
_entry.id   cb60a4d596118765d95acdb8c79635b0
#
_cell.length_a   1.000
_cell.length_b   1.000
_cell.length_c   1.000
_cell.angle_alpha   90.00
_cell.angle_beta   90.00
_cell.angle_gamma   90.00
#
_symmetry.space_group_name_H-M   'P 1'
#
loop_
_entity.id
_entity.type
_entity.pdbx_description
1 polymer ?
#
loop_
_entity_poly.entity_id
_entity_poly.type
_entity_poly.pdbx_seq_one_letter_code
_entity_poly.pdbx_strand_id
1 'polypeptide(L)'
;NFGVTVERMSASENLETSDGIRMITPSEHVIEIYHSMTTVGVEVGTHNPEVFPRHLVGVGAPRIDHALITADDVNLMDKFFHDVLGFYAAERVVASLDEDAMMIGTWMSAGNTVHDIAVIKGPQGKLHHFAFNLLDWSEIKRAGQLFAMDDVPIDVGPTQHGITRGETIYF
;
A
#
# COMPACT_ATOMS: atom_id res chain seq x y z
N ASN A 1 24.48 3.76 -6.00
CA ASN A 1 23.78 4.77 -6.78
C ASN A 1 22.68 4.09 -7.61
N PHE A 2 21.43 4.49 -7.40
CA PHE A 2 20.24 3.95 -8.09
C PHE A 2 19.86 4.72 -9.35
N GLY A 3 20.59 5.77 -9.71
CA GLY A 3 20.27 6.63 -10.87
C GLY A 3 18.97 7.43 -10.74
N VAL A 4 18.48 7.61 -9.54
CA VAL A 4 17.19 8.26 -9.26
C VAL A 4 17.34 9.78 -9.37
N THR A 5 16.44 10.41 -10.13
CA THR A 5 16.31 11.86 -10.19
C THR A 5 15.40 12.32 -9.05
N VAL A 6 15.83 13.37 -8.33
CA VAL A 6 15.07 13.95 -7.22
C VAL A 6 14.80 15.42 -7.53
N GLU A 7 13.55 15.83 -7.41
CA GLU A 7 13.08 17.21 -7.61
C GLU A 7 12.51 17.76 -6.30
N ARG A 8 12.64 19.09 -6.09
CA ARG A 8 11.97 19.76 -5.00
C ARG A 8 10.53 20.07 -5.40
N MET A 9 9.63 19.87 -4.46
CA MET A 9 8.22 20.26 -4.57
C MET A 9 7.97 21.48 -3.69
N SER A 10 7.23 22.44 -4.22
CA SER A 10 6.74 23.57 -3.44
C SER A 10 5.58 23.18 -2.56
N ALA A 11 5.39 23.88 -1.44
CA ALA A 11 4.21 23.73 -0.60
C ALA A 11 2.92 23.92 -1.43
N SER A 12 1.95 23.06 -1.22
CA SER A 12 0.66 23.06 -1.94
C SER A 12 0.74 22.78 -3.44
N GLU A 13 1.87 22.29 -3.96
CA GLU A 13 1.94 21.72 -5.31
C GLU A 13 0.99 20.53 -5.42
N ASN A 14 0.96 19.70 -4.39
CA ASN A 14 -0.16 18.80 -4.14
C ASN A 14 -1.08 19.43 -3.10
N LEU A 15 -2.38 19.14 -3.22
CA LEU A 15 -3.40 19.71 -2.36
C LEU A 15 -3.07 19.47 -0.88
N GLU A 16 -2.99 20.57 -0.11
CA GLU A 16 -2.83 20.56 1.35
C GLU A 16 -1.56 19.86 1.88
N THR A 17 -0.51 19.71 1.05
CA THR A 17 0.79 19.19 1.50
C THR A 17 1.82 20.30 1.71
N SER A 18 2.78 20.06 2.60
CA SER A 18 3.98 20.89 2.75
C SER A 18 4.89 20.80 1.51
N ASP A 19 5.95 21.58 1.49
CA ASP A 19 7.07 21.35 0.59
C ASP A 19 7.70 19.96 0.85
N GLY A 20 8.34 19.44 -0.17
CA GLY A 20 8.90 18.10 -0.14
C GLY A 20 9.83 17.79 -1.29
N ILE A 21 9.98 16.52 -1.56
CA ILE A 21 10.73 16.02 -2.72
C ILE A 21 9.89 15.01 -3.48
N ARG A 22 10.09 14.98 -4.78
CA ARG A 22 9.57 13.98 -5.71
C ARG A 22 10.72 13.23 -6.34
N MET A 23 10.57 11.92 -6.47
CA MET A 23 11.55 11.08 -7.14
C MET A 23 10.89 10.04 -8.02
N ILE A 24 11.57 9.67 -9.12
CA ILE A 24 11.19 8.53 -9.94
C ILE A 24 12.04 7.34 -9.52
N THR A 25 11.40 6.29 -9.05
CA THR A 25 12.07 5.07 -8.59
C THR A 25 12.72 4.30 -9.75
N PRO A 26 13.60 3.30 -9.48
CA PRO A 26 14.12 2.43 -10.52
C PRO A 26 13.06 1.65 -11.31
N SER A 27 11.86 1.48 -10.75
CA SER A 27 10.70 0.86 -11.41
C SER A 27 9.73 1.87 -12.03
N GLU A 28 10.16 3.13 -12.23
CA GLU A 28 9.39 4.19 -12.87
C GLU A 28 8.15 4.68 -12.09
N HIS A 29 8.01 4.30 -10.83
CA HIS A 29 6.99 4.86 -9.96
C HIS A 29 7.44 6.21 -9.41
N VAL A 30 6.48 7.13 -9.28
CA VAL A 30 6.70 8.41 -8.62
C VAL A 30 6.47 8.25 -7.12
N ILE A 31 7.45 8.64 -6.31
CA ILE A 31 7.32 8.74 -4.85
C ILE A 31 7.49 10.21 -4.46
N GLU A 32 6.58 10.69 -3.65
CA GLU A 32 6.62 12.02 -3.06
C GLU A 32 6.76 11.92 -1.56
N ILE A 33 7.70 12.67 -1.00
CA ILE A 33 7.98 12.72 0.44
C ILE A 33 7.81 14.15 0.91
N TYR A 34 6.90 14.35 1.84
CA TYR A 34 6.63 15.64 2.50
C TYR A 34 6.50 15.40 4.01
N HIS A 35 6.71 16.44 4.82
CA HIS A 35 6.76 16.28 6.28
C HIS A 35 5.41 16.51 6.96
N SER A 36 4.48 17.19 6.29
CA SER A 36 3.15 17.46 6.85
C SER A 36 2.09 17.61 5.77
N MET A 37 0.85 17.32 6.14
CA MET A 37 -0.33 17.57 5.33
C MET A 37 -1.46 18.09 6.22
N THR A 38 -2.35 18.88 5.64
CA THR A 38 -3.58 19.29 6.33
C THR A 38 -4.59 18.16 6.23
N THR A 39 -5.00 17.64 7.37
CA THR A 39 -6.08 16.64 7.42
C THR A 39 -7.41 17.35 7.39
N VAL A 40 -8.25 17.03 6.40
CA VAL A 40 -9.57 17.61 6.21
C VAL A 40 -10.66 16.55 6.40
N GLY A 41 -11.82 16.98 6.92
CA GLY A 41 -12.95 16.10 7.17
C GLY A 41 -13.00 15.54 8.58
N VAL A 42 -14.16 15.56 9.17
CA VAL A 42 -14.43 15.11 10.55
C VAL A 42 -14.33 13.60 10.71
N GLU A 43 -14.52 12.87 9.63
CA GLU A 43 -14.47 11.40 9.58
C GLU A 43 -13.06 10.84 9.58
N VAL A 44 -12.06 11.66 9.30
CA VAL A 44 -10.66 11.21 9.17
C VAL A 44 -9.92 11.17 10.50
N GLY A 45 -10.65 11.29 11.61
CA GLY A 45 -10.15 10.92 12.91
C GLY A 45 -9.06 11.82 13.48
N THR A 46 -9.05 13.09 13.15
CA THR A 46 -8.04 14.02 13.65
C THR A 46 -8.25 14.46 15.09
N HIS A 47 -9.49 14.52 15.52
CA HIS A 47 -9.85 14.93 16.87
C HIS A 47 -10.98 14.07 17.40
N ASN A 48 -10.63 13.02 18.13
CA ASN A 48 -11.59 12.23 18.88
C ASN A 48 -12.82 11.80 18.04
N PRO A 49 -12.60 11.03 16.96
CA PRO A 49 -13.67 10.63 16.03
C PRO A 49 -14.76 9.88 16.79
N GLU A 50 -15.98 9.94 16.28
CA GLU A 50 -17.08 9.12 16.80
C GLU A 50 -16.68 7.64 16.71
N VAL A 51 -16.93 6.89 17.80
CA VAL A 51 -16.64 5.43 17.84
C VAL A 51 -17.48 4.68 16.80
N PHE A 52 -18.69 5.18 16.55
CA PHE A 52 -19.58 4.68 15.50
C PHE A 52 -20.10 5.85 14.67
N PRO A 53 -19.47 6.15 13.53
CA PRO A 53 -19.94 7.21 12.64
C PRO A 53 -21.34 6.85 12.10
N ARG A 54 -22.36 7.59 12.55
CA ARG A 54 -23.77 7.26 12.29
C ARG A 54 -24.22 7.49 10.85
N HIS A 55 -23.44 8.26 10.10
CA HIS A 55 -23.72 8.62 8.71
C HIS A 55 -22.96 7.77 7.70
N LEU A 56 -22.06 6.87 8.14
CA LEU A 56 -21.36 5.97 7.23
C LEU A 56 -22.30 4.96 6.62
N VAL A 57 -22.29 4.92 5.30
CA VAL A 57 -22.98 3.92 4.47
C VAL A 57 -21.90 3.06 3.82
N GLY A 58 -22.13 1.75 3.78
CA GLY A 58 -21.20 0.83 3.15
C GLY A 58 -20.19 0.23 4.12
N VAL A 59 -18.95 0.05 3.67
CA VAL A 59 -17.86 -0.57 4.44
C VAL A 59 -17.08 0.51 5.21
N GLY A 60 -16.99 0.35 6.52
CA GLY A 60 -16.29 1.30 7.40
C GLY A 60 -14.78 1.09 7.40
N ALA A 61 -14.10 1.39 6.30
CA ALA A 61 -12.65 1.29 6.22
C ALA A 61 -11.98 2.48 6.95
N PRO A 62 -11.29 2.27 8.09
CA PRO A 62 -10.73 3.37 8.87
C PRO A 62 -9.50 4.02 8.23
N ARG A 63 -8.77 3.29 7.37
CA ARG A 63 -7.55 3.78 6.72
C ARG A 63 -7.20 2.96 5.48
N ILE A 64 -6.33 3.52 4.64
CA ILE A 64 -5.57 2.75 3.66
C ILE A 64 -4.55 1.91 4.42
N ASP A 65 -4.39 0.66 4.03
CA ASP A 65 -3.46 -0.27 4.66
C ASP A 65 -2.11 -0.30 3.93
N HIS A 66 -2.11 -0.69 2.69
CA HIS A 66 -0.90 -0.79 1.86
C HIS A 66 -1.19 -0.57 0.38
N ALA A 67 -0.12 -0.48 -0.39
CA ALA A 67 -0.16 -0.56 -1.84
C ALA A 67 0.73 -1.69 -2.35
N LEU A 68 0.36 -2.29 -3.48
CA LEU A 68 1.20 -3.24 -4.20
C LEU A 68 1.46 -2.72 -5.61
N ILE A 69 2.74 -2.64 -5.95
CA ILE A 69 3.22 -2.20 -7.26
C ILE A 69 3.96 -3.32 -7.99
N THR A 70 4.08 -3.21 -9.30
CA THR A 70 4.84 -4.19 -10.08
C THR A 70 6.13 -3.59 -10.60
N ALA A 71 7.17 -4.41 -10.65
CA ALA A 71 8.48 -4.03 -11.14
C ALA A 71 9.10 -5.17 -11.98
N ASP A 72 9.89 -4.78 -12.94
CA ASP A 72 10.69 -5.73 -13.72
C ASP A 72 11.83 -6.33 -12.89
N ASP A 73 12.46 -5.55 -12.03
CA ASP A 73 13.50 -5.99 -11.10
C ASP A 73 13.09 -5.78 -9.64
N VAL A 74 12.57 -6.83 -9.01
CA VAL A 74 12.13 -6.82 -7.61
C VAL A 74 13.32 -6.69 -6.66
N ASN A 75 14.48 -7.30 -6.98
CA ASN A 75 15.68 -7.19 -6.14
C ASN A 75 16.18 -5.74 -6.07
N LEU A 76 16.18 -5.04 -7.20
CA LEU A 76 16.55 -3.63 -7.26
C LEU A 76 15.62 -2.75 -6.44
N MET A 77 14.31 -3.03 -6.49
CA MET A 77 13.32 -2.28 -5.71
C MET A 77 13.41 -2.58 -4.22
N ASP A 78 13.56 -3.83 -3.81
CA ASP A 78 13.80 -4.21 -2.40
C ASP A 78 15.00 -3.45 -1.83
N LYS A 79 16.11 -3.47 -2.59
CA LYS A 79 17.32 -2.73 -2.21
C LYS A 79 17.12 -1.21 -2.18
N PHE A 80 16.38 -0.65 -3.12
CA PHE A 80 16.07 0.78 -3.16
C PHE A 80 15.25 1.21 -1.93
N PHE A 81 14.18 0.50 -1.62
CA PHE A 81 13.35 0.80 -0.45
C PHE A 81 14.14 0.68 0.85
N HIS A 82 14.98 -0.36 0.96
CA HIS A 82 15.82 -0.55 2.14
C HIS A 82 16.89 0.54 2.28
N ASP A 83 17.73 0.75 1.25
CA ASP A 83 18.94 1.58 1.34
C ASP A 83 18.62 3.09 1.28
N VAL A 84 17.56 3.48 0.60
CA VAL A 84 17.21 4.90 0.37
C VAL A 84 16.11 5.37 1.28
N LEU A 85 15.06 4.56 1.47
CA LEU A 85 13.86 4.95 2.19
C LEU A 85 13.78 4.36 3.61
N GLY A 86 14.72 3.47 3.98
CA GLY A 86 14.80 2.91 5.33
C GLY A 86 13.74 1.86 5.65
N PHE A 87 13.11 1.28 4.63
CA PHE A 87 12.18 0.17 4.83
C PHE A 87 12.92 -1.12 5.19
N TYR A 88 12.25 -2.02 5.87
CA TYR A 88 12.71 -3.39 6.05
C TYR A 88 11.72 -4.37 5.39
N ALA A 89 12.25 -5.50 4.89
CA ALA A 89 11.41 -6.55 4.34
C ALA A 89 10.85 -7.43 5.46
N ALA A 90 9.52 -7.49 5.57
CA ALA A 90 8.82 -8.40 6.47
C ALA A 90 8.79 -9.81 5.86
N GLU A 91 8.54 -9.92 4.57
CA GLU A 91 8.48 -11.19 3.84
C GLU A 91 9.06 -11.03 2.43
N ARG A 92 9.69 -12.09 1.94
CA ARG A 92 10.15 -12.21 0.54
C ARG A 92 9.69 -13.54 -0.04
N VAL A 93 9.23 -13.51 -1.27
CA VAL A 93 8.95 -14.70 -2.06
C VAL A 93 10.02 -14.87 -3.12
N VAL A 94 10.67 -16.02 -3.11
CA VAL A 94 11.76 -16.38 -4.01
C VAL A 94 11.40 -17.64 -4.82
N ALA A 95 11.95 -17.77 -6.01
CA ALA A 95 11.69 -18.90 -6.89
C ALA A 95 12.27 -20.23 -6.39
N SER A 96 13.35 -20.17 -5.60
CA SER A 96 13.99 -21.31 -4.93
C SER A 96 14.69 -20.84 -3.65
N LEU A 97 15.31 -21.76 -2.91
CA LEU A 97 16.11 -21.43 -1.71
C LEU A 97 17.59 -21.25 -2.03
N ASP A 98 17.97 -21.18 -3.29
CA ASP A 98 19.34 -20.92 -3.73
C ASP A 98 19.71 -19.46 -3.47
N GLU A 99 21.01 -19.19 -3.29
CA GLU A 99 21.52 -17.87 -2.92
C GLU A 99 21.20 -16.78 -3.96
N ASP A 100 21.15 -17.14 -5.24
CA ASP A 100 20.88 -16.23 -6.38
C ASP A 100 19.44 -16.40 -6.90
N ALA A 101 18.54 -16.98 -6.11
CA ALA A 101 17.18 -17.19 -6.52
C ALA A 101 16.49 -15.87 -6.90
N MET A 102 15.76 -15.91 -8.01
CA MET A 102 14.95 -14.77 -8.44
C MET A 102 13.90 -14.42 -7.38
N MET A 103 13.89 -13.17 -6.95
CA MET A 103 12.84 -12.66 -6.07
C MET A 103 11.57 -12.40 -6.89
N ILE A 104 10.47 -13.04 -6.48
CA ILE A 104 9.15 -12.87 -7.11
C ILE A 104 8.41 -11.71 -6.47
N GLY A 105 8.59 -11.49 -5.17
CA GLY A 105 7.98 -10.39 -4.47
C GLY A 105 8.62 -10.11 -3.12
N THR A 106 8.46 -8.87 -2.65
CA THR A 106 8.89 -8.38 -1.35
C THR A 106 7.80 -7.54 -0.71
N TRP A 107 7.53 -7.77 0.57
CA TRP A 107 6.59 -7.02 1.42
C TRP A 107 7.38 -6.25 2.46
N MET A 108 7.29 -4.94 2.44
CA MET A 108 8.18 -4.06 3.19
C MET A 108 7.40 -3.07 4.06
N SER A 109 7.97 -2.73 5.20
CA SER A 109 7.40 -1.75 6.13
C SER A 109 8.45 -0.72 6.55
N ALA A 110 7.98 0.51 6.78
CA ALA A 110 8.77 1.58 7.39
C ALA A 110 8.47 1.75 8.89
N GLY A 111 7.48 1.03 9.41
CA GLY A 111 6.99 1.16 10.78
C GLY A 111 6.79 -0.18 11.47
N ASN A 112 5.72 -0.31 12.22
CA ASN A 112 5.34 -1.52 12.94
C ASN A 112 4.11 -2.23 12.35
N THR A 113 3.77 -1.91 11.13
CA THR A 113 2.74 -2.59 10.33
C THR A 113 3.29 -3.90 9.75
N VAL A 114 2.43 -4.77 9.30
CA VAL A 114 2.84 -6.01 8.62
C VAL A 114 3.60 -5.66 7.34
N HIS A 115 3.08 -4.72 6.56
CA HIS A 115 3.75 -4.07 5.43
C HIS A 115 3.01 -2.79 5.05
N ASP A 116 3.69 -1.86 4.42
CA ASP A 116 3.14 -0.60 3.90
C ASP A 116 3.15 -0.60 2.38
N ILE A 117 4.14 -1.27 1.79
CA ILE A 117 4.32 -1.42 0.36
C ILE A 117 4.75 -2.85 0.02
N ALA A 118 4.22 -3.38 -1.07
CA ALA A 118 4.72 -4.61 -1.66
C ALA A 118 5.12 -4.39 -3.12
N VAL A 119 6.14 -5.10 -3.56
CA VAL A 119 6.61 -5.11 -4.95
C VAL A 119 6.61 -6.54 -5.45
N ILE A 120 5.97 -6.80 -6.57
CA ILE A 120 5.99 -8.11 -7.22
C ILE A 120 6.55 -8.01 -8.64
N LYS A 121 7.07 -9.13 -9.14
CA LYS A 121 7.54 -9.27 -10.52
C LYS A 121 6.37 -9.05 -11.48
N GLY A 122 6.53 -8.10 -12.40
CA GLY A 122 5.51 -7.76 -13.38
C GLY A 122 5.91 -6.59 -14.26
N PRO A 123 4.97 -6.06 -15.05
CA PRO A 123 5.25 -4.91 -15.90
C PRO A 123 5.76 -3.71 -15.11
N GLN A 124 6.73 -2.99 -15.69
CA GLN A 124 7.33 -1.80 -15.10
C GLN A 124 6.31 -0.69 -14.87
N GLY A 125 6.41 0.03 -13.76
CA GLY A 125 5.67 1.26 -13.49
C GLY A 125 4.15 1.09 -13.30
N LYS A 126 3.67 -0.07 -12.82
CA LYS A 126 2.23 -0.31 -12.65
C LYS A 126 1.83 -0.43 -11.18
N LEU A 127 0.70 0.17 -10.85
CA LEU A 127 -0.03 -0.13 -9.64
C LEU A 127 -0.81 -1.43 -9.86
N HIS A 128 -0.63 -2.41 -8.97
CA HIS A 128 -1.45 -3.62 -8.96
C HIS A 128 -2.74 -3.39 -8.17
N HIS A 129 -2.60 -2.97 -6.91
CA HIS A 129 -3.73 -2.58 -6.06
C HIS A 129 -3.28 -1.68 -4.91
N PHE A 130 -4.23 -1.07 -4.26
CA PHE A 130 -4.13 -0.57 -2.89
C PHE A 130 -5.21 -1.21 -2.03
N ALA A 131 -4.93 -1.38 -0.76
CA ALA A 131 -5.81 -2.05 0.18
C ALA A 131 -6.30 -1.09 1.26
N PHE A 132 -7.55 -1.30 1.68
CA PHE A 132 -8.10 -0.68 2.86
C PHE A 132 -8.04 -1.65 4.04
N ASN A 133 -7.72 -1.14 5.21
CA ASN A 133 -7.81 -1.90 6.45
C ASN A 133 -9.28 -1.97 6.92
N LEU A 134 -9.69 -3.14 7.33
CA LEU A 134 -10.95 -3.38 8.04
C LEU A 134 -10.65 -3.89 9.44
N LEU A 135 -11.58 -3.74 10.36
CA LEU A 135 -11.35 -4.03 11.78
C LEU A 135 -11.25 -5.53 12.07
N ASP A 136 -12.04 -6.33 11.38
CA ASP A 136 -12.07 -7.78 11.58
C ASP A 136 -12.69 -8.54 10.40
N TRP A 137 -12.72 -9.88 10.51
CA TRP A 137 -13.28 -10.77 9.50
C TRP A 137 -14.77 -10.52 9.21
N SER A 138 -15.53 -10.08 10.18
CA SER A 138 -16.97 -9.82 9.96
C SER A 138 -17.20 -8.63 9.02
N GLU A 139 -16.31 -7.65 9.04
CA GLU A 139 -16.36 -6.52 8.11
C GLU A 139 -15.97 -6.93 6.68
N ILE A 140 -15.02 -7.84 6.51
CA ILE A 140 -14.68 -8.41 5.19
C ILE A 140 -15.87 -9.18 4.61
N LYS A 141 -16.54 -9.99 5.46
CA LYS A 141 -17.76 -10.69 5.05
C LYS A 141 -18.88 -9.73 4.69
N ARG A 142 -19.04 -8.65 5.47
CA ARG A 142 -20.01 -7.59 5.17
C ARG A 142 -19.69 -6.89 3.84
N ALA A 143 -18.40 -6.61 3.57
CA ALA A 143 -17.99 -6.05 2.29
C ALA A 143 -18.44 -6.93 1.12
N GLY A 144 -18.19 -8.24 1.22
CA GLY A 144 -18.67 -9.18 0.19
C GLY A 144 -20.17 -9.20 -0.01
N GLN A 145 -20.96 -9.01 1.07
CA GLN A 145 -22.42 -8.90 0.95
C GLN A 145 -22.84 -7.60 0.24
N LEU A 146 -22.19 -6.48 0.56
CA LEU A 146 -22.47 -5.19 -0.09
C LEU A 146 -22.07 -5.23 -1.57
N PHE A 147 -20.92 -5.81 -1.89
CA PHE A 147 -20.49 -5.97 -3.29
C PHE A 147 -21.48 -6.79 -4.11
N ALA A 148 -21.99 -7.87 -3.52
CA ALA A 148 -23.04 -8.68 -4.17
C ALA A 148 -24.36 -7.94 -4.35
N MET A 149 -24.72 -7.04 -3.42
CA MET A 149 -25.93 -6.21 -3.52
C MET A 149 -25.80 -5.10 -4.55
N ASP A 150 -24.60 -4.57 -4.73
CA ASP A 150 -24.32 -3.44 -5.61
C ASP A 150 -23.73 -3.89 -6.98
N ASP A 151 -23.79 -5.18 -7.29
CA ASP A 151 -23.24 -5.79 -8.51
C ASP A 151 -21.75 -5.46 -8.75
N VAL A 152 -20.96 -5.27 -7.68
CA VAL A 152 -19.53 -5.11 -7.75
C VAL A 152 -18.89 -6.50 -7.89
N PRO A 153 -18.15 -6.77 -8.97
CA PRO A 153 -17.52 -8.07 -9.16
C PRO A 153 -16.45 -8.33 -8.10
N ILE A 154 -16.48 -9.52 -7.52
CA ILE A 154 -15.44 -10.00 -6.59
C ILE A 154 -14.46 -10.84 -7.39
N ASP A 155 -13.19 -10.44 -7.36
CA ASP A 155 -12.12 -11.12 -8.07
C ASP A 155 -11.61 -12.32 -7.25
N VAL A 156 -11.32 -12.11 -5.96
CA VAL A 156 -10.87 -13.16 -5.03
C VAL A 156 -11.44 -12.91 -3.63
N GLY A 157 -11.90 -13.96 -2.99
CA GLY A 157 -12.29 -13.93 -1.58
C GLY A 157 -13.80 -13.90 -1.32
N PRO A 158 -14.21 -13.70 -0.07
CA PRO A 158 -13.40 -13.55 1.16
C PRO A 158 -12.49 -14.76 1.42
N THR A 159 -11.22 -14.51 1.73
CA THR A 159 -10.23 -15.57 1.98
C THR A 159 -9.09 -15.08 2.88
N GLN A 160 -8.13 -15.96 3.15
CA GLN A 160 -6.90 -15.61 3.85
C GLN A 160 -5.70 -15.91 2.96
N HIS A 161 -4.77 -14.95 2.87
CA HIS A 161 -3.51 -15.14 2.15
C HIS A 161 -2.58 -16.16 2.82
N GLY A 162 -1.77 -16.84 2.02
CA GLY A 162 -0.59 -17.55 2.52
C GLY A 162 0.49 -16.57 2.99
N ILE A 163 0.79 -15.57 2.16
CA ILE A 163 1.69 -14.46 2.48
C ILE A 163 0.97 -13.49 3.41
N THR A 164 1.71 -12.92 4.38
CA THR A 164 1.21 -12.00 5.41
C THR A 164 0.10 -12.56 6.30
N ARG A 165 -0.53 -13.67 5.93
CA ARG A 165 -1.68 -14.27 6.62
C ARG A 165 -2.89 -13.33 6.74
N GLY A 166 -2.91 -12.29 5.92
CA GLY A 166 -3.98 -11.30 5.90
C GLY A 166 -5.31 -11.89 5.42
N GLU A 167 -6.38 -11.58 6.11
CA GLU A 167 -7.74 -11.84 5.68
C GLU A 167 -8.15 -10.77 4.64
N THR A 168 -8.78 -11.17 3.54
CA THR A 168 -8.89 -10.29 2.37
C THR A 168 -10.09 -10.58 1.49
N ILE A 169 -10.47 -9.56 0.70
CA ILE A 169 -11.36 -9.64 -0.45
C ILE A 169 -10.85 -8.69 -1.52
N TYR A 170 -10.75 -9.15 -2.76
CA TYR A 170 -10.37 -8.33 -3.93
C TYR A 170 -11.59 -8.08 -4.81
N PHE A 171 -11.68 -6.83 -5.34
CA PHE A 171 -12.79 -6.39 -6.19
C PHE A 171 -12.34 -5.29 -7.17
#